data_507f276e97f7725bc3ba93aa658d7a70
#
_entry.id   507f276e97f7725bc3ba93aa658d7a70
#
_cell.length_a   1.000
_cell.length_b   1.000
_cell.length_c   1.000
_cell.angle_alpha   90.00
_cell.angle_beta   90.00
_cell.angle_gamma   90.00
#
_symmetry.space_group_name_H-M   'P 1'
#
loop_
_entity.id
_entity.type
_entity.pdbx_description
1 polymer ?
#
loop_
_entity_poly.entity_id
_entity_poly.type
_entity_poly.pdbx_seq_one_letter_code
_entity_poly.pdbx_strand_id
1 'polypeptide(L)'
;NVATTRLILSADASSPSEVVDVAGGVIAAFGNFVAGSNIIVGVVIFLILIIVQFMVITKGSTRISEVAARFTLDAMPGKQMAIDADLSAGIINEAEARRRRDKISREADFFGAMDGASKFVRGDAIAGLIITVINVIGGIAIGLLVKGWDFGDTVRSFTLLTIGDGISSQIPAFVIAIASALIITRSSAQNDLGDEMTGQIATEPKGLLITAGFLLLLAFTPLPTMPLLAGATMLIVAAYFMTGGFGKQAKAAAQAASDGASAAGPARAEPPTPESLLKLDTLELEVGYSLVQLVDTARGGDLLDRISAIRRQLVVDMGFVMPPVRIRDNLELNSNEYRIKVKGAPVAIGQTFPGRLLAIDSGVTTGPIDGVPAKDPAFGLDAWWIEASQRALAESMNYTVADASSVLATHLTEMVKANAPELLTRQEVGDLVQQLKGKSPKLVEETMPTPVKAGDLHRILQNLLRERVSIRDLETILETLGDWCPKSKDLDVLTEYVRNALRRGICQRACTRDELGRLKLTCATLDPALEDLINAYIDRSAAGTALTMPPNVAQQVVAKLGLGISALLAAGKPPVLLASPQVRATVRTLIETQYPAASVLGYNEVVPGVDVESLVLIGPPDAEPMLRSTNGMMAA
;
A
#
# COMPACT_ATOMS: atom_id res chain seq x y z
N ASN A 1 -0.39 31.57 -33.34
CA ASN A 1 -1.67 31.51 -34.09
C ASN A 1 -1.82 32.67 -35.06
N VAL A 2 -1.77 33.97 -34.66
CA VAL A 2 -1.97 35.13 -35.58
C VAL A 2 -0.92 35.15 -36.71
N ALA A 3 0.34 34.84 -36.42
CA ALA A 3 1.41 34.80 -37.42
C ALA A 3 1.20 33.64 -38.42
N THR A 4 0.80 32.48 -37.98
CA THR A 4 0.50 31.32 -38.84
C THR A 4 -0.75 31.52 -39.66
N THR A 5 -1.81 32.08 -39.07
CA THR A 5 -3.02 32.55 -39.80
C THR A 5 -2.65 33.49 -40.93
N ARG A 6 -1.80 34.51 -40.65
CA ARG A 6 -1.33 35.43 -41.69
C ARG A 6 -0.57 34.68 -42.79
N LEU A 7 0.34 33.79 -42.48
CA LEU A 7 1.08 33.00 -43.47
C LEU A 7 0.16 32.15 -44.33
N ILE A 8 -0.85 31.50 -43.74
CA ILE A 8 -1.83 30.67 -44.46
C ILE A 8 -2.71 31.52 -45.41
N LEU A 9 -3.20 32.66 -44.91
CA LEU A 9 -4.16 33.48 -45.65
C LEU A 9 -3.51 34.45 -46.65
N SER A 10 -2.26 34.90 -46.41
CA SER A 10 -1.56 35.85 -47.26
C SER A 10 -0.44 35.23 -48.13
N ALA A 11 -0.38 33.90 -48.21
CA ALA A 11 0.62 33.23 -49.03
C ALA A 11 0.53 33.67 -50.48
N ASP A 12 1.63 34.22 -51.01
CA ASP A 12 1.74 34.62 -52.41
C ASP A 12 2.12 33.40 -53.24
N ALA A 13 1.10 32.61 -53.57
CA ALA A 13 1.24 31.38 -54.34
C ALA A 13 0.38 31.45 -55.60
N SER A 14 0.90 30.95 -56.68
CA SER A 14 0.25 30.88 -57.97
C SER A 14 -0.69 29.70 -58.13
N SER A 15 -0.54 28.66 -57.24
CA SER A 15 -1.39 27.47 -57.23
C SER A 15 -1.77 27.06 -55.80
N PRO A 16 -2.87 26.32 -55.61
CA PRO A 16 -3.28 25.81 -54.30
C PRO A 16 -2.24 24.90 -53.63
N SER A 17 -1.49 24.11 -54.37
CA SER A 17 -0.44 23.24 -53.86
C SER A 17 0.78 23.99 -53.34
N GLU A 18 1.11 25.14 -53.94
CA GLU A 18 2.26 25.96 -53.57
C GLU A 18 2.04 26.67 -52.22
N VAL A 19 0.77 26.95 -51.83
CA VAL A 19 0.43 27.50 -50.53
C VAL A 19 0.87 26.58 -49.40
N VAL A 20 0.81 25.26 -49.58
CA VAL A 20 1.23 24.28 -48.61
C VAL A 20 2.73 24.37 -48.31
N ASP A 21 3.54 24.62 -49.36
CA ASP A 21 4.99 24.76 -49.22
C ASP A 21 5.37 26.11 -48.56
N VAL A 22 4.65 27.19 -48.91
CA VAL A 22 4.86 28.54 -48.34
C VAL A 22 4.45 28.64 -46.87
N ALA A 23 3.42 27.90 -46.45
CA ALA A 23 2.93 27.91 -45.07
C ALA A 23 3.88 27.31 -44.03
N GLY A 24 4.94 26.62 -44.49
CA GLY A 24 6.02 26.06 -43.65
C GLY A 24 5.95 24.54 -43.49
N GLY A 25 7.14 23.94 -43.58
CA GLY A 25 7.30 22.49 -43.61
C GLY A 25 6.71 21.74 -42.43
N VAL A 26 6.62 22.35 -41.22
CA VAL A 26 6.05 21.73 -40.02
C VAL A 26 4.52 21.61 -40.16
N ILE A 27 3.85 22.67 -40.59
CA ILE A 27 2.38 22.69 -40.75
C ILE A 27 1.98 21.69 -41.85
N ALA A 28 2.71 21.72 -42.99
CA ALA A 28 2.50 20.78 -44.09
C ALA A 28 2.73 19.31 -43.64
N ALA A 29 3.79 19.04 -42.88
CA ALA A 29 4.09 17.71 -42.39
C ALA A 29 3.01 17.16 -41.45
N PHE A 30 2.53 17.95 -40.47
CA PHE A 30 1.43 17.54 -39.57
C PHE A 30 0.11 17.37 -40.32
N GLY A 31 -0.21 18.27 -41.26
CA GLY A 31 -1.39 18.15 -42.10
C GLY A 31 -1.36 16.85 -42.93
N ASN A 32 -0.27 16.55 -43.60
CA ASN A 32 -0.11 15.33 -44.38
C ASN A 32 -0.07 14.06 -43.54
N PHE A 33 0.52 14.12 -42.32
CA PHE A 33 0.56 12.98 -41.40
C PHE A 33 -0.86 12.56 -40.97
N VAL A 34 -1.73 13.51 -40.66
CA VAL A 34 -3.08 13.21 -40.18
C VAL A 34 -4.07 12.98 -41.31
N ALA A 35 -3.99 13.76 -42.40
CA ALA A 35 -4.89 13.61 -43.54
C ALA A 35 -4.50 12.43 -44.44
N GLY A 36 -3.21 12.06 -44.50
CA GLY A 36 -2.71 11.03 -45.40
C GLY A 36 -3.14 11.27 -46.84
N SER A 37 -3.64 10.23 -47.49
CA SER A 37 -4.19 10.31 -48.86
C SER A 37 -5.65 10.79 -48.90
N ASN A 38 -6.35 10.83 -47.79
CA ASN A 38 -7.80 11.15 -47.71
C ASN A 38 -8.10 12.26 -46.73
N ILE A 39 -8.41 13.44 -47.23
CA ILE A 39 -8.68 14.62 -46.41
C ILE A 39 -9.91 14.48 -45.50
N ILE A 40 -10.92 13.70 -45.93
CA ILE A 40 -12.14 13.47 -45.13
C ILE A 40 -11.76 12.72 -43.84
N VAL A 41 -10.91 11.71 -43.97
CA VAL A 41 -10.38 10.95 -42.81
C VAL A 41 -9.57 11.88 -41.90
N GLY A 42 -8.74 12.76 -42.50
CA GLY A 42 -7.97 13.76 -41.76
C GLY A 42 -8.84 14.72 -40.96
N VAL A 43 -9.94 15.22 -41.54
CA VAL A 43 -10.91 16.09 -40.85
C VAL A 43 -11.57 15.36 -39.69
N VAL A 44 -11.98 14.10 -39.86
CA VAL A 44 -12.60 13.30 -38.78
C VAL A 44 -11.63 13.08 -37.64
N ILE A 45 -10.39 12.67 -37.93
CA ILE A 45 -9.35 12.47 -36.91
C ILE A 45 -9.04 13.77 -36.18
N PHE A 46 -8.88 14.86 -36.93
CA PHE A 46 -8.64 16.19 -36.36
C PHE A 46 -9.77 16.64 -35.43
N LEU A 47 -11.03 16.42 -35.81
CA LEU A 47 -12.19 16.74 -34.98
C LEU A 47 -12.24 15.91 -33.71
N ILE A 48 -11.89 14.62 -33.78
CA ILE A 48 -11.75 13.77 -32.60
C ILE A 48 -10.65 14.29 -31.68
N LEU A 49 -9.49 14.66 -32.21
CA LEU A 49 -8.39 15.24 -31.43
C LEU A 49 -8.80 16.54 -30.73
N ILE A 50 -9.50 17.44 -31.41
CA ILE A 50 -10.05 18.67 -30.81
C ILE A 50 -11.00 18.35 -29.66
N ILE A 51 -11.93 17.41 -29.85
CA ILE A 51 -12.88 17.01 -28.81
C ILE A 51 -12.15 16.46 -27.59
N VAL A 52 -11.20 15.56 -27.78
CA VAL A 52 -10.39 15.00 -26.68
C VAL A 52 -9.60 16.11 -25.99
N GLN A 53 -8.92 16.96 -26.73
CA GLN A 53 -8.14 18.08 -26.19
C GLN A 53 -9.01 19.00 -25.34
N PHE A 54 -10.18 19.39 -25.83
CA PHE A 54 -11.05 20.34 -25.16
C PHE A 54 -11.84 19.71 -24.00
N MET A 55 -12.52 18.58 -24.27
CA MET A 55 -13.43 17.96 -23.29
C MET A 55 -12.70 17.17 -22.20
N VAL A 56 -11.65 16.45 -22.56
CA VAL A 56 -10.96 15.58 -21.61
C VAL A 56 -9.80 16.33 -20.93
N ILE A 57 -8.90 16.90 -21.72
CA ILE A 57 -7.66 17.47 -21.17
C ILE A 57 -7.91 18.85 -20.55
N THR A 58 -8.36 19.82 -21.34
CA THR A 58 -8.52 21.21 -20.86
C THR A 58 -9.59 21.33 -19.79
N LYS A 59 -10.76 20.71 -19.98
CA LYS A 59 -11.86 20.74 -19.01
C LYS A 59 -11.51 19.93 -17.76
N GLY A 60 -10.81 18.79 -17.92
CA GLY A 60 -10.33 17.96 -16.82
C GLY A 60 -9.31 18.70 -15.95
N SER A 61 -8.28 19.28 -16.56
CA SER A 61 -7.26 20.07 -15.86
C SER A 61 -7.87 21.27 -15.10
N THR A 62 -8.76 22.02 -15.76
CA THR A 62 -9.47 23.14 -15.10
C THR A 62 -10.29 22.67 -13.90
N ARG A 63 -10.96 21.52 -14.00
CA ARG A 63 -11.76 20.99 -12.89
C ARG A 63 -10.90 20.57 -11.71
N ILE A 64 -9.75 19.94 -11.96
CA ILE A 64 -8.78 19.60 -10.90
C ILE A 64 -8.32 20.87 -10.19
N SER A 65 -7.97 21.92 -10.93
CA SER A 65 -7.53 23.21 -10.37
C SER A 65 -8.60 23.87 -9.52
N GLU A 66 -9.84 23.92 -10.03
CA GLU A 66 -10.98 24.51 -9.32
C GLU A 66 -11.28 23.78 -8.00
N VAL A 67 -11.28 22.45 -8.03
CA VAL A 67 -11.55 21.62 -6.85
C VAL A 67 -10.44 21.75 -5.81
N ALA A 68 -9.18 21.70 -6.22
CA ALA A 68 -8.03 21.86 -5.33
C ALA A 68 -8.00 23.25 -4.67
N ALA A 69 -8.22 24.31 -5.46
CA ALA A 69 -8.29 25.67 -4.94
C ALA A 69 -9.43 25.82 -3.92
N ARG A 70 -10.62 25.30 -4.25
CA ARG A 70 -11.78 25.39 -3.38
C ARG A 70 -11.55 24.69 -2.04
N PHE A 71 -11.06 23.43 -2.04
CA PHE A 71 -10.80 22.72 -0.79
C PHE A 71 -9.74 23.41 0.09
N THR A 72 -8.70 23.97 -0.52
CA THR A 72 -7.67 24.68 0.23
C THR A 72 -8.21 25.97 0.85
N LEU A 73 -9.00 26.74 0.10
CA LEU A 73 -9.61 27.99 0.57
C LEU A 73 -10.68 27.72 1.65
N ASP A 74 -11.52 26.69 1.47
CA ASP A 74 -12.56 26.31 2.45
C ASP A 74 -11.94 25.79 3.76
N ALA A 75 -10.74 25.19 3.72
CA ALA A 75 -10.01 24.73 4.92
C ALA A 75 -9.26 25.85 5.66
N MET A 76 -9.08 27.04 5.07
CA MET A 76 -8.29 28.14 5.63
C MET A 76 -8.79 28.65 6.98
N PRO A 77 -10.11 28.88 7.20
CA PRO A 77 -10.60 29.32 8.50
C PRO A 77 -10.30 28.30 9.61
N GLY A 78 -10.40 27.00 9.31
CA GLY A 78 -10.06 25.93 10.25
C GLY A 78 -8.56 25.92 10.63
N LYS A 79 -7.68 26.10 9.63
CA LYS A 79 -6.24 26.24 9.86
C LYS A 79 -5.91 27.49 10.71
N GLN A 80 -6.58 28.60 10.50
CA GLN A 80 -6.40 29.83 11.29
C GLN A 80 -6.84 29.63 12.74
N MET A 81 -8.03 29.04 12.97
CA MET A 81 -8.51 28.73 14.31
C MET A 81 -7.59 27.76 15.07
N ALA A 82 -6.97 26.79 14.38
CA ALA A 82 -6.00 25.91 15.00
C ALA A 82 -4.74 26.66 15.44
N ILE A 83 -4.24 27.63 14.66
CA ILE A 83 -3.11 28.48 15.07
C ILE A 83 -3.47 29.34 16.28
N ASP A 84 -4.69 29.88 16.33
CA ASP A 84 -5.15 30.69 17.44
C ASP A 84 -5.32 29.86 18.73
N ALA A 85 -5.77 28.60 18.61
CA ALA A 85 -5.82 27.66 19.71
C ALA A 85 -4.41 27.30 20.23
N ASP A 86 -3.45 26.99 19.33
CA ASP A 86 -2.06 26.69 19.69
C ASP A 86 -1.40 27.89 20.39
N LEU A 87 -1.66 29.12 19.93
CA LEU A 87 -1.17 30.33 20.57
C LEU A 87 -1.79 30.53 21.96
N SER A 88 -3.10 30.35 22.09
CA SER A 88 -3.83 30.49 23.35
C SER A 88 -3.41 29.43 24.39
N ALA A 89 -3.09 28.22 23.92
CA ALA A 89 -2.57 27.12 24.74
C ALA A 89 -1.08 27.29 25.12
N GLY A 90 -0.39 28.32 24.60
CA GLY A 90 1.05 28.54 24.83
C GLY A 90 1.96 27.54 24.13
N ILE A 91 1.45 26.75 23.18
CA ILE A 91 2.23 25.75 22.41
C ILE A 91 3.18 26.45 21.44
N ILE A 92 2.75 27.57 20.87
CA ILE A 92 3.55 28.41 19.96
C ILE A 92 3.62 29.85 20.47
N ASN A 93 4.68 30.56 20.13
CA ASN A 93 4.81 31.99 20.43
C ASN A 93 4.18 32.85 19.33
N GLU A 94 4.01 34.15 19.61
CA GLU A 94 3.37 35.11 18.68
C GLU A 94 4.12 35.23 17.34
N ALA A 95 5.44 35.13 17.35
CA ALA A 95 6.27 35.20 16.14
C ALA A 95 6.02 33.98 15.23
N GLU A 96 5.91 32.79 15.81
CA GLU A 96 5.61 31.57 15.07
C GLU A 96 4.16 31.55 14.59
N ALA A 97 3.20 32.02 15.39
CA ALA A 97 1.81 32.15 14.98
C ALA A 97 1.69 33.09 13.75
N ARG A 98 2.39 34.23 13.77
CA ARG A 98 2.43 35.16 12.63
C ARG A 98 3.02 34.50 11.37
N ARG A 99 4.13 33.79 11.52
CA ARG A 99 4.77 33.06 10.42
C ARG A 99 3.85 32.00 9.81
N ARG A 100 3.10 31.25 10.64
CA ARG A 100 2.15 30.25 10.17
C ARG A 100 0.95 30.88 9.46
N ARG A 101 0.41 32.02 9.96
CA ARG A 101 -0.64 32.78 9.29
C ARG A 101 -0.18 33.31 7.93
N ASP A 102 1.03 33.87 7.84
CA ASP A 102 1.60 34.35 6.58
C ASP A 102 1.81 33.21 5.56
N LYS A 103 2.13 32.01 6.03
CA LYS A 103 2.24 30.81 5.18
C LYS A 103 0.86 30.42 4.61
N ILE A 104 -0.18 30.41 5.44
CA ILE A 104 -1.55 30.08 5.01
C ILE A 104 -2.06 31.13 4.02
N SER A 105 -1.80 32.43 4.26
CA SER A 105 -2.18 33.49 3.35
C SER A 105 -1.53 33.32 1.97
N ARG A 106 -0.21 33.07 1.94
CA ARG A 106 0.51 32.80 0.67
C ARG A 106 0.01 31.55 -0.06
N GLU A 107 -0.36 30.52 0.68
CA GLU A 107 -0.95 29.30 0.12
C GLU A 107 -2.31 29.63 -0.54
N ALA A 108 -3.15 30.44 0.10
CA ALA A 108 -4.42 30.89 -0.43
C ALA A 108 -4.28 31.75 -1.68
N ASP A 109 -3.35 32.73 -1.65
CA ASP A 109 -3.05 33.60 -2.79
C ASP A 109 -2.56 32.80 -3.99
N PHE A 110 -1.70 31.79 -3.76
CA PHE A 110 -1.23 30.88 -4.80
C PHE A 110 -2.38 30.10 -5.45
N PHE A 111 -3.24 29.46 -4.67
CA PHE A 111 -4.36 28.67 -5.22
C PHE A 111 -5.38 29.57 -5.93
N GLY A 112 -5.65 30.77 -5.41
CA GLY A 112 -6.49 31.77 -6.08
C GLY A 112 -5.94 32.20 -7.43
N ALA A 113 -4.64 32.49 -7.50
CA ALA A 113 -3.96 32.83 -8.75
C ALA A 113 -3.95 31.68 -9.75
N MET A 114 -3.74 30.45 -9.28
CA MET A 114 -3.72 29.26 -10.14
C MET A 114 -5.09 28.89 -10.70
N ASP A 115 -6.18 29.09 -9.95
CA ASP A 115 -7.55 28.95 -10.50
C ASP A 115 -7.79 29.97 -11.65
N GLY A 116 -7.33 31.20 -11.46
CA GLY A 116 -7.35 32.23 -12.52
C GLY A 116 -6.53 31.83 -13.75
N ALA A 117 -5.30 31.35 -13.56
CA ALA A 117 -4.42 30.90 -14.63
C ALA A 117 -5.02 29.71 -15.42
N SER A 118 -5.66 28.76 -14.73
CA SER A 118 -6.32 27.61 -15.38
C SER A 118 -7.52 28.03 -16.23
N LYS A 119 -8.25 29.05 -15.81
CA LYS A 119 -9.34 29.65 -16.61
C LYS A 119 -8.81 30.36 -17.85
N PHE A 120 -7.66 31.03 -17.74
CA PHE A 120 -6.99 31.67 -18.86
C PHE A 120 -6.52 30.63 -19.91
N VAL A 121 -5.89 29.52 -19.49
CA VAL A 121 -5.49 28.42 -20.37
C VAL A 121 -6.68 27.83 -21.14
N ARG A 122 -7.84 27.71 -20.49
CA ARG A 122 -9.06 27.29 -21.17
C ARG A 122 -9.53 28.33 -22.23
N GLY A 123 -9.38 29.61 -21.96
CA GLY A 123 -9.67 30.68 -22.92
C GLY A 123 -8.84 30.60 -24.19
N ASP A 124 -7.54 30.30 -24.04
CA ASP A 124 -6.62 30.13 -25.15
C ASP A 124 -7.00 28.93 -26.05
N ALA A 125 -7.41 27.81 -25.47
CA ALA A 125 -7.88 26.64 -26.23
C ALA A 125 -9.17 26.95 -27.04
N ILE A 126 -10.07 27.75 -26.50
CA ILE A 126 -11.29 28.21 -27.23
C ILE A 126 -10.91 29.16 -28.35
N ALA A 127 -10.02 30.11 -28.10
CA ALA A 127 -9.53 31.05 -29.10
C ALA A 127 -8.86 30.31 -30.28
N GLY A 128 -8.03 29.28 -29.97
CA GLY A 128 -7.41 28.43 -31.00
C GLY A 128 -8.45 27.75 -31.90
N LEU A 129 -9.53 27.23 -31.33
CA LEU A 129 -10.62 26.62 -32.10
C LEU A 129 -11.31 27.63 -33.03
N ILE A 130 -11.60 28.83 -32.52
CA ILE A 130 -12.20 29.90 -33.33
C ILE A 130 -11.29 30.30 -34.49
N ILE A 131 -9.99 30.44 -34.22
CA ILE A 131 -8.98 30.74 -35.25
C ILE A 131 -8.93 29.66 -36.32
N THR A 132 -8.99 28.38 -35.92
CA THR A 132 -9.08 27.26 -36.86
C THR A 132 -10.27 27.38 -37.80
N VAL A 133 -11.45 27.72 -37.29
CA VAL A 133 -12.65 27.92 -38.11
C VAL A 133 -12.45 29.12 -39.05
N ILE A 134 -11.87 30.23 -38.57
CA ILE A 134 -11.56 31.40 -39.38
C ILE A 134 -10.58 31.06 -40.50
N ASN A 135 -9.55 30.25 -40.22
CA ASN A 135 -8.58 29.83 -41.23
C ASN A 135 -9.22 29.01 -42.35
N VAL A 136 -10.15 28.12 -42.04
CA VAL A 136 -10.89 27.34 -43.05
C VAL A 136 -11.78 28.26 -43.90
N ILE A 137 -12.65 29.04 -43.25
CA ILE A 137 -13.60 29.88 -43.96
C ILE A 137 -12.87 30.99 -44.74
N GLY A 138 -11.93 31.68 -44.09
CA GLY A 138 -11.13 32.75 -44.71
C GLY A 138 -10.27 32.25 -45.86
N GLY A 139 -9.63 31.08 -45.70
CA GLY A 139 -8.83 30.46 -46.74
C GLY A 139 -9.65 30.10 -47.99
N ILE A 140 -10.83 29.48 -47.76
CA ILE A 140 -11.74 29.14 -48.89
C ILE A 140 -12.23 30.41 -49.56
N ALA A 141 -12.62 31.44 -48.81
CA ALA A 141 -13.06 32.70 -49.38
C ALA A 141 -11.95 33.39 -50.20
N ILE A 142 -10.73 33.46 -49.74
CA ILE A 142 -9.60 34.04 -50.43
C ILE A 142 -9.25 33.24 -51.71
N GLY A 143 -9.21 31.90 -51.59
CA GLY A 143 -8.90 31.03 -52.74
C GLY A 143 -9.91 31.17 -53.87
N LEU A 144 -11.22 31.25 -53.54
CA LEU A 144 -12.30 31.35 -54.53
C LEU A 144 -12.48 32.77 -55.05
N LEU A 145 -12.59 33.76 -54.15
CA LEU A 145 -13.02 35.13 -54.52
C LEU A 145 -11.86 36.02 -54.97
N VAL A 146 -10.66 35.85 -54.40
CA VAL A 146 -9.49 36.69 -54.66
C VAL A 146 -8.56 36.04 -55.70
N LYS A 147 -8.30 34.74 -55.55
CA LYS A 147 -7.35 34.05 -56.43
C LYS A 147 -8.01 33.28 -57.57
N GLY A 148 -9.33 33.07 -57.55
CA GLY A 148 -10.08 32.40 -58.62
C GLY A 148 -9.72 30.93 -58.82
N TRP A 149 -9.27 30.23 -57.75
CA TRP A 149 -8.87 28.83 -57.82
C TRP A 149 -10.10 27.89 -57.85
N ASP A 150 -9.87 26.65 -58.34
CA ASP A 150 -10.92 25.63 -58.29
C ASP A 150 -11.35 25.33 -56.87
N PHE A 151 -12.68 25.07 -56.66
CA PHE A 151 -13.28 24.85 -55.37
C PHE A 151 -12.68 23.62 -54.66
N GLY A 152 -12.50 22.51 -55.39
CA GLY A 152 -12.01 21.26 -54.86
C GLY A 152 -10.58 21.39 -54.31
N ASP A 153 -9.69 21.97 -55.11
CA ASP A 153 -8.29 22.17 -54.75
C ASP A 153 -8.12 23.22 -53.64
N THR A 154 -8.94 24.28 -53.64
CA THR A 154 -8.95 25.30 -52.60
C THR A 154 -9.34 24.70 -51.25
N VAL A 155 -10.47 23.98 -51.19
CA VAL A 155 -10.93 23.32 -49.95
C VAL A 155 -9.88 22.32 -49.45
N ARG A 156 -9.28 21.53 -50.36
CA ARG A 156 -8.25 20.54 -50.01
C ARG A 156 -7.03 21.19 -49.35
N SER A 157 -6.46 22.21 -49.98
CA SER A 157 -5.22 22.84 -49.53
C SER A 157 -5.42 23.61 -48.20
N PHE A 158 -6.45 24.44 -48.10
CA PHE A 158 -6.68 25.19 -46.87
C PHE A 158 -7.14 24.32 -45.71
N THR A 159 -7.87 23.24 -45.97
CA THR A 159 -8.24 22.27 -44.90
C THR A 159 -7.00 21.52 -44.39
N LEU A 160 -6.11 21.08 -45.30
CA LEU A 160 -4.84 20.41 -44.94
C LEU A 160 -3.97 21.30 -44.05
N LEU A 161 -3.81 22.56 -44.45
CA LEU A 161 -3.02 23.54 -43.70
C LEU A 161 -3.65 23.87 -42.36
N THR A 162 -4.98 23.99 -42.29
CA THR A 162 -5.68 24.24 -41.05
C THR A 162 -5.60 23.08 -40.08
N ILE A 163 -5.63 21.82 -40.56
CA ILE A 163 -5.38 20.63 -39.75
C ILE A 163 -3.96 20.69 -39.18
N GLY A 164 -2.95 20.98 -40.02
CA GLY A 164 -1.55 21.07 -39.63
C GLY A 164 -1.29 22.18 -38.59
N ASP A 165 -1.82 23.39 -38.82
CA ASP A 165 -1.73 24.52 -37.88
C ASP A 165 -2.44 24.21 -36.55
N GLY A 166 -3.65 23.64 -36.63
CA GLY A 166 -4.42 23.26 -35.46
C GLY A 166 -3.68 22.23 -34.58
N ILE A 167 -3.10 21.20 -35.15
CA ILE A 167 -2.33 20.21 -34.40
C ILE A 167 -1.05 20.81 -33.81
N SER A 168 -0.31 21.59 -34.62
CA SER A 168 0.91 22.25 -34.18
C SER A 168 0.65 23.17 -32.98
N SER A 169 -0.46 23.89 -32.96
CA SER A 169 -0.86 24.79 -31.86
C SER A 169 -1.42 24.05 -30.63
N GLN A 170 -1.94 22.83 -30.80
CA GLN A 170 -2.46 22.02 -29.69
C GLN A 170 -1.34 21.47 -28.80
N ILE A 171 -0.14 21.18 -29.33
CA ILE A 171 0.96 20.60 -28.55
C ILE A 171 1.38 21.50 -27.37
N PRO A 172 1.68 22.81 -27.55
CA PRO A 172 1.95 23.70 -26.42
C PRO A 172 0.79 23.81 -25.42
N ALA A 173 -0.43 23.90 -25.90
CA ALA A 173 -1.61 23.98 -25.05
C ALA A 173 -1.79 22.74 -24.16
N PHE A 174 -1.50 21.56 -24.73
CA PHE A 174 -1.49 20.29 -24.01
C PHE A 174 -0.44 20.27 -22.88
N VAL A 175 0.80 20.65 -23.20
CA VAL A 175 1.90 20.71 -22.21
C VAL A 175 1.56 21.69 -21.07
N ILE A 176 1.04 22.87 -21.39
CA ILE A 176 0.64 23.88 -20.41
C ILE A 176 -0.50 23.36 -19.52
N ALA A 177 -1.50 22.68 -20.09
CA ALA A 177 -2.62 22.13 -19.33
C ALA A 177 -2.16 21.05 -18.33
N ILE A 178 -1.27 20.14 -18.75
CA ILE A 178 -0.69 19.12 -17.87
C ILE A 178 0.19 19.77 -16.81
N ALA A 179 1.08 20.68 -17.17
CA ALA A 179 1.96 21.37 -16.23
C ALA A 179 1.14 22.11 -15.15
N SER A 180 0.09 22.82 -15.55
CA SER A 180 -0.82 23.49 -14.60
C SER A 180 -1.48 22.50 -13.63
N ALA A 181 -1.96 21.35 -14.13
CA ALA A 181 -2.57 20.32 -13.30
C ALA A 181 -1.56 19.72 -12.30
N LEU A 182 -0.33 19.43 -12.75
CA LEU A 182 0.74 18.89 -11.89
C LEU A 182 1.17 19.89 -10.81
N ILE A 183 1.34 21.16 -11.13
CA ILE A 183 1.72 22.20 -10.17
C ILE A 183 0.66 22.32 -9.08
N ILE A 184 -0.63 22.28 -9.43
CA ILE A 184 -1.71 22.43 -8.45
C ILE A 184 -1.86 21.20 -7.55
N THR A 185 -1.75 20.00 -8.11
CA THR A 185 -1.91 18.76 -7.34
C THR A 185 -0.77 18.53 -6.35
N ARG A 186 0.39 19.13 -6.58
CA ARG A 186 1.60 18.95 -5.76
C ARG A 186 1.94 20.05 -4.76
N SER A 187 1.16 21.13 -4.74
CA SER A 187 1.45 22.29 -3.88
C SER A 187 1.50 21.98 -2.37
N SER A 188 1.05 20.80 -1.94
CA SER A 188 1.12 20.34 -0.53
C SER A 188 2.41 19.57 -0.16
N ALA A 189 3.29 19.27 -1.12
CA ALA A 189 4.54 18.55 -0.86
C ALA A 189 5.63 19.50 -0.37
N GLN A 190 6.38 19.08 0.66
CA GLN A 190 7.47 19.89 1.26
C GLN A 190 8.77 19.94 0.44
N ASN A 191 8.87 19.14 -0.64
CA ASN A 191 10.07 19.06 -1.47
C ASN A 191 9.89 19.82 -2.79
N ASP A 192 10.97 20.40 -3.32
CA ASP A 192 10.98 21.06 -4.62
C ASP A 192 10.61 20.09 -5.76
N LEU A 193 9.64 20.49 -6.59
CA LEU A 193 9.15 19.68 -7.72
C LEU A 193 10.30 19.30 -8.69
N GLY A 194 11.26 20.22 -8.87
CA GLY A 194 12.42 20.02 -9.72
C GLY A 194 13.33 18.88 -9.23
N ASP A 195 13.60 18.84 -7.94
CA ASP A 195 14.45 17.81 -7.34
C ASP A 195 13.78 16.44 -7.33
N GLU A 196 12.47 16.38 -7.10
CA GLU A 196 11.74 15.13 -7.12
C GLU A 196 11.56 14.58 -8.54
N MET A 197 11.26 15.44 -9.53
CA MET A 197 11.18 15.02 -10.94
C MET A 197 12.55 14.62 -11.48
N THR A 198 13.61 15.38 -11.20
CA THR A 198 14.96 15.00 -11.59
C THR A 198 15.41 13.73 -10.89
N GLY A 199 15.06 13.54 -9.63
CA GLY A 199 15.32 12.31 -8.88
C GLY A 199 14.60 11.09 -9.48
N GLN A 200 13.31 11.21 -9.81
CA GLN A 200 12.55 10.11 -10.44
C GLN A 200 13.04 9.78 -11.85
N ILE A 201 13.35 10.79 -12.67
CA ILE A 201 13.93 10.58 -13.99
C ILE A 201 15.33 9.95 -13.87
N ALA A 202 16.12 10.36 -12.85
CA ALA A 202 17.45 9.83 -12.60
C ALA A 202 17.46 8.37 -12.12
N THR A 203 16.43 7.94 -11.40
CA THR A 203 16.31 6.54 -10.90
C THR A 203 15.89 5.54 -11.99
N GLU A 204 15.21 5.99 -13.05
CA GLU A 204 14.66 5.13 -14.10
C GLU A 204 15.17 5.49 -15.51
N PRO A 205 16.48 5.34 -15.80
CA PRO A 205 17.06 5.68 -17.12
C PRO A 205 16.50 4.82 -18.28
N LYS A 206 15.89 3.68 -17.97
CA LYS A 206 15.21 2.82 -18.95
C LYS A 206 14.04 3.53 -19.63
N GLY A 207 13.31 4.39 -18.91
CA GLY A 207 12.22 5.19 -19.48
C GLY A 207 12.70 6.15 -20.58
N LEU A 208 13.86 6.80 -20.37
CA LEU A 208 14.46 7.68 -21.35
C LEU A 208 14.88 6.93 -22.62
N LEU A 209 15.42 5.71 -22.48
CA LEU A 209 15.82 4.87 -23.61
C LEU A 209 14.62 4.38 -24.42
N ILE A 210 13.52 4.02 -23.75
CA ILE A 210 12.27 3.61 -24.43
C ILE A 210 11.70 4.80 -25.21
N THR A 211 11.66 6.00 -24.62
CA THR A 211 11.19 7.21 -25.29
C THR A 211 12.08 7.59 -26.47
N ALA A 212 13.39 7.48 -26.32
CA ALA A 212 14.33 7.70 -27.43
C ALA A 212 14.13 6.70 -28.57
N GLY A 213 13.92 5.41 -28.24
CA GLY A 213 13.59 4.37 -29.23
C GLY A 213 12.29 4.66 -29.98
N PHE A 214 11.27 5.16 -29.28
CA PHE A 214 10.01 5.58 -29.91
C PHE A 214 10.19 6.78 -30.85
N LEU A 215 10.97 7.80 -30.45
CA LEU A 215 11.29 8.93 -31.31
C LEU A 215 12.07 8.51 -32.55
N LEU A 216 13.01 7.56 -32.43
CA LEU A 216 13.72 6.99 -33.55
C LEU A 216 12.77 6.25 -34.50
N LEU A 217 11.82 5.49 -34.00
CA LEU A 217 10.80 4.82 -34.80
C LEU A 217 9.92 5.83 -35.54
N LEU A 218 9.53 6.94 -34.89
CA LEU A 218 8.79 8.01 -35.54
C LEU A 218 9.60 8.73 -36.63
N ALA A 219 10.92 8.74 -36.54
CA ALA A 219 11.78 9.33 -37.58
C ALA A 219 11.72 8.59 -38.94
N PHE A 220 11.21 7.35 -38.99
CA PHE A 220 10.92 6.64 -40.24
C PHE A 220 9.55 6.99 -40.84
N THR A 221 8.77 7.83 -40.19
CA THR A 221 7.48 8.34 -40.70
C THR A 221 7.73 9.67 -41.49
N PRO A 222 6.75 10.18 -42.26
CA PRO A 222 6.88 11.47 -42.98
C PRO A 222 6.92 12.70 -42.04
N LEU A 223 7.15 12.53 -40.75
CA LEU A 223 7.35 13.64 -39.80
C LEU A 223 8.73 14.26 -39.94
N PRO A 224 8.94 15.52 -39.52
CA PRO A 224 10.24 16.19 -39.65
C PRO A 224 11.31 15.41 -38.87
N THR A 225 12.23 14.79 -39.59
CA THR A 225 13.22 13.85 -39.04
C THR A 225 14.27 14.54 -38.15
N MET A 226 14.68 15.77 -38.48
CA MET A 226 15.72 16.51 -37.74
C MET A 226 15.36 16.76 -36.28
N PRO A 227 14.16 17.30 -35.91
CA PRO A 227 13.78 17.46 -34.50
C PRO A 227 13.64 16.14 -33.76
N LEU A 228 13.14 15.08 -34.41
CA LEU A 228 12.98 13.76 -33.83
C LEU A 228 14.32 13.10 -33.50
N LEU A 229 15.28 13.19 -34.42
CA LEU A 229 16.65 12.69 -34.22
C LEU A 229 17.39 13.51 -33.14
N ALA A 230 17.23 14.84 -33.12
CA ALA A 230 17.82 15.69 -32.10
C ALA A 230 17.24 15.37 -30.71
N GLY A 231 15.91 15.16 -30.59
CA GLY A 231 15.26 14.75 -29.35
C GLY A 231 15.72 13.36 -28.88
N ALA A 232 15.76 12.38 -29.79
CA ALA A 232 16.22 11.03 -29.50
C ALA A 232 17.67 11.02 -29.01
N THR A 233 18.58 11.72 -29.73
CA THR A 233 19.99 11.82 -29.33
C THR A 233 20.16 12.50 -27.98
N MET A 234 19.41 13.57 -27.69
CA MET A 234 19.42 14.25 -26.39
C MET A 234 19.01 13.30 -25.25
N LEU A 235 17.96 12.51 -25.43
CA LEU A 235 17.50 11.54 -24.42
C LEU A 235 18.49 10.38 -24.25
N ILE A 236 19.12 9.88 -25.31
CA ILE A 236 20.16 8.85 -25.22
C ILE A 236 21.37 9.39 -24.46
N VAL A 237 21.81 10.61 -24.77
CA VAL A 237 22.93 11.25 -24.09
C VAL A 237 22.59 11.48 -22.61
N ALA A 238 21.38 11.96 -22.29
CA ALA A 238 20.92 12.10 -20.90
C ALA A 238 20.93 10.75 -20.19
N ALA A 239 20.37 9.69 -20.78
CA ALA A 239 20.38 8.36 -20.19
C ALA A 239 21.80 7.81 -20.00
N TYR A 240 22.71 8.08 -20.94
CA TYR A 240 24.12 7.69 -20.84
C TYR A 240 24.85 8.40 -19.69
N PHE A 241 24.64 9.69 -19.49
CA PHE A 241 25.18 10.43 -18.35
C PHE A 241 24.61 9.93 -17.02
N MET A 242 23.33 9.59 -16.96
CA MET A 242 22.64 9.08 -15.77
C MET A 242 23.05 7.64 -15.42
N THR A 243 23.34 6.79 -16.40
CA THR A 243 23.85 5.42 -16.16
C THR A 243 25.34 5.38 -15.78
N GLY A 244 25.99 6.54 -15.66
CA GLY A 244 27.35 6.64 -15.15
C GLY A 244 28.44 6.26 -16.14
N GLY A 245 28.18 6.39 -17.44
CA GLY A 245 29.15 6.10 -18.50
C GLY A 245 30.46 6.89 -18.41
N PHE A 246 30.41 8.12 -17.91
CA PHE A 246 31.61 8.91 -17.59
C PHE A 246 32.00 8.88 -16.11
N GLY A 247 31.04 8.64 -15.21
CA GLY A 247 31.29 8.62 -13.76
C GLY A 247 32.16 7.45 -13.30
N LYS A 248 32.11 6.31 -13.99
CA LYS A 248 33.00 5.18 -13.70
C LYS A 248 34.43 5.41 -14.16
N GLN A 249 34.65 6.08 -15.29
CA GLN A 249 35.99 6.43 -15.74
C GLN A 249 36.58 7.61 -14.96
N ALA A 250 35.78 8.61 -14.59
CA ALA A 250 36.21 9.72 -13.75
C ALA A 250 36.50 9.26 -12.31
N LYS A 251 35.74 8.31 -11.76
CA LYS A 251 36.05 7.70 -10.45
C LYS A 251 37.29 6.80 -10.50
N ALA A 252 37.49 6.04 -11.57
CA ALA A 252 38.70 5.24 -11.76
C ALA A 252 39.95 6.12 -11.96
N ALA A 253 39.85 7.24 -12.69
CA ALA A 253 40.93 8.20 -12.85
C ALA A 253 41.19 9.02 -11.58
N ALA A 254 40.15 9.39 -10.83
CA ALA A 254 40.28 10.05 -9.53
C ALA A 254 40.81 9.12 -8.44
N GLN A 255 40.48 7.83 -8.46
CA GLN A 255 41.06 6.83 -7.55
C GLN A 255 42.53 6.52 -7.86
N ALA A 256 42.94 6.53 -9.15
CA ALA A 256 44.35 6.39 -9.50
C ALA A 256 45.20 7.62 -9.19
N ALA A 257 44.57 8.80 -9.03
CA ALA A 257 45.24 10.03 -8.61
C ALA A 257 45.21 10.25 -7.08
N SER A 258 44.38 9.52 -6.30
CA SER A 258 44.24 9.70 -4.85
C SER A 258 44.99 8.67 -4.00
N ASP A 259 45.63 7.65 -4.63
CA ASP A 259 46.54 6.75 -3.91
C ASP A 259 47.87 7.42 -3.45
N GLY A 260 47.98 8.75 -3.61
CA GLY A 260 49.15 9.56 -3.23
C GLY A 260 48.91 10.57 -2.13
N ALA A 261 47.73 10.72 -1.53
CA ALA A 261 47.53 11.69 -0.45
C ALA A 261 46.41 11.30 0.52
N SER A 262 46.82 10.89 1.71
CA SER A 262 46.19 11.01 3.03
C SER A 262 44.71 10.62 3.21
N ALA A 263 44.56 9.62 4.08
CA ALA A 263 43.41 9.33 4.92
C ALA A 263 42.55 10.56 5.31
N ALA A 264 41.36 10.65 4.73
CA ALA A 264 40.26 11.41 5.30
C ALA A 264 39.15 10.39 5.64
N GLY A 265 38.76 10.36 6.91
CA GLY A 265 37.80 9.44 7.49
C GLY A 265 36.39 9.57 6.90
N PRO A 266 35.49 8.64 7.26
CA PRO A 266 34.16 8.56 6.68
C PRO A 266 33.39 9.86 6.90
N ALA A 267 32.75 10.35 5.82
CA ALA A 267 31.89 11.51 5.87
C ALA A 267 30.87 11.33 7.01
N ARG A 268 30.98 12.20 7.99
CA ARG A 268 30.08 12.32 9.14
C ARG A 268 28.68 12.58 8.58
N ALA A 269 27.78 11.61 8.71
CA ALA A 269 26.37 11.82 8.45
C ALA A 269 25.93 13.07 9.23
N GLU A 270 25.28 14.02 8.58
CA GLU A 270 24.67 15.14 9.26
C GLU A 270 23.78 14.62 10.38
N PRO A 271 23.84 15.23 11.59
CA PRO A 271 22.99 14.79 12.69
C PRO A 271 21.53 14.91 12.26
N PRO A 272 20.70 13.88 12.55
CA PRO A 272 19.30 13.88 12.17
C PRO A 272 18.60 15.13 12.71
N THR A 273 17.83 15.81 11.87
CA THR A 273 17.08 16.99 12.31
C THR A 273 16.10 16.57 13.41
N PRO A 274 15.83 17.41 14.43
CA PRO A 274 14.91 17.08 15.52
C PRO A 274 13.53 16.59 15.03
N GLU A 275 13.06 17.11 13.90
CA GLU A 275 11.80 16.68 13.27
C GLU A 275 11.86 15.26 12.69
N SER A 276 13.05 14.80 12.27
CA SER A 276 13.22 13.42 11.79
C SER A 276 13.16 12.39 12.93
N LEU A 277 13.48 12.81 14.16
CA LEU A 277 13.38 11.98 15.37
C LEU A 277 11.96 11.85 15.89
N LEU A 278 11.02 12.71 15.45
CA LEU A 278 9.60 12.61 15.79
C LEU A 278 8.84 11.56 14.95
N LYS A 279 9.42 11.09 13.85
CA LYS A 279 8.80 10.02 13.03
C LYS A 279 9.09 8.67 13.68
N LEU A 280 8.07 8.13 14.36
CA LEU A 280 8.09 6.75 14.84
C LEU A 280 7.93 5.79 13.66
N ASP A 281 8.89 4.92 13.46
CA ASP A 281 8.77 3.82 12.52
C ASP A 281 7.73 2.81 13.06
N THR A 282 6.78 2.41 12.21
CA THR A 282 5.69 1.51 12.62
C THR A 282 6.22 0.13 13.00
N LEU A 283 7.24 -0.36 12.27
CA LEU A 283 7.89 -1.64 12.52
C LEU A 283 9.38 -1.50 12.27
N GLU A 284 10.20 -1.81 13.27
CA GLU A 284 11.64 -1.67 13.24
C GLU A 284 12.30 -2.96 13.72
N LEU A 285 13.37 -3.36 13.05
CA LEU A 285 14.22 -4.50 13.40
C LEU A 285 15.63 -3.97 13.66
N GLU A 286 16.05 -3.96 14.91
CA GLU A 286 17.42 -3.68 15.29
C GLU A 286 18.24 -4.97 15.30
N VAL A 287 19.42 -4.95 14.70
CA VAL A 287 20.31 -6.10 14.58
C VAL A 287 21.69 -5.80 15.14
N GLY A 288 22.25 -6.76 15.87
CA GLY A 288 23.64 -6.72 16.32
C GLY A 288 24.63 -6.90 15.16
N TYR A 289 25.88 -6.55 15.38
CA TYR A 289 26.91 -6.46 14.34
C TYR A 289 27.09 -7.73 13.50
N SER A 290 27.06 -8.92 14.11
CA SER A 290 27.20 -10.20 13.38
C SER A 290 26.02 -10.48 12.46
N LEU A 291 24.85 -9.91 12.73
CA LEU A 291 23.63 -10.15 11.97
C LEU A 291 23.51 -9.27 10.71
N VAL A 292 24.36 -8.23 10.60
CA VAL A 292 24.39 -7.34 9.42
C VAL A 292 24.64 -8.16 8.14
N GLN A 293 25.42 -9.24 8.21
CA GLN A 293 25.65 -10.12 7.05
C GLN A 293 24.39 -10.83 6.54
N LEU A 294 23.36 -11.04 7.38
CA LEU A 294 22.07 -11.63 6.95
C LEU A 294 21.24 -10.64 6.12
N VAL A 295 21.49 -9.33 6.30
CA VAL A 295 20.80 -8.23 5.61
C VAL A 295 21.54 -7.83 4.34
N ASP A 296 22.86 -7.97 4.31
CA ASP A 296 23.73 -7.54 3.20
C ASP A 296 23.65 -8.53 2.03
N THR A 297 22.90 -8.18 0.99
CA THR A 297 22.76 -8.99 -0.23
C THR A 297 24.10 -9.21 -0.96
N ALA A 298 25.07 -8.28 -0.82
CA ALA A 298 26.39 -8.43 -1.42
C ALA A 298 27.21 -9.57 -0.74
N ARG A 299 26.87 -9.92 0.49
CA ARG A 299 27.47 -11.01 1.26
C ARG A 299 26.62 -12.28 1.29
N GLY A 300 25.58 -12.34 0.44
CA GLY A 300 24.69 -13.50 0.34
C GLY A 300 23.56 -13.52 1.38
N GLY A 301 23.28 -12.40 2.04
CA GLY A 301 22.16 -12.27 2.97
C GLY A 301 20.82 -12.33 2.23
N ASP A 302 19.88 -13.12 2.74
CA ASP A 302 18.55 -13.38 2.14
C ASP A 302 17.38 -12.84 2.99
N LEU A 303 17.68 -12.15 4.10
CA LEU A 303 16.66 -11.69 5.05
C LEU A 303 15.66 -10.71 4.41
N LEU A 304 16.10 -9.82 3.51
CA LEU A 304 15.21 -8.85 2.83
C LEU A 304 14.23 -9.55 1.91
N ASP A 305 14.67 -10.59 1.20
CA ASP A 305 13.80 -11.39 0.33
C ASP A 305 12.77 -12.17 1.15
N ARG A 306 13.18 -12.72 2.30
CA ARG A 306 12.29 -13.41 3.25
C ARG A 306 11.25 -12.44 3.82
N ILE A 307 11.63 -11.24 4.24
CA ILE A 307 10.70 -10.20 4.71
C ILE A 307 9.68 -9.85 3.61
N SER A 308 10.13 -9.74 2.37
CA SER A 308 9.25 -9.50 1.22
C SER A 308 8.29 -10.67 0.97
N ALA A 309 8.73 -11.91 1.17
CA ALA A 309 7.88 -13.10 1.10
C ALA A 309 6.84 -13.12 2.25
N ILE A 310 7.26 -12.81 3.48
CA ILE A 310 6.38 -12.69 4.66
C ILE A 310 5.29 -11.66 4.41
N ARG A 311 5.61 -10.49 3.88
CA ARG A 311 4.62 -9.46 3.55
C ARG A 311 3.54 -9.99 2.62
N ARG A 312 3.92 -10.71 1.55
CA ARG A 312 2.96 -11.33 0.62
C ARG A 312 2.13 -12.40 1.30
N GLN A 313 2.75 -13.24 2.13
CA GLN A 313 2.06 -14.31 2.86
C GLN A 313 1.01 -13.76 3.82
N LEU A 314 1.34 -12.71 4.60
CA LEU A 314 0.42 -12.08 5.54
C LEU A 314 -0.81 -11.46 4.86
N VAL A 315 -0.66 -10.88 3.66
CA VAL A 315 -1.81 -10.41 2.86
C VAL A 315 -2.74 -11.56 2.50
N VAL A 316 -2.20 -12.72 2.13
CA VAL A 316 -2.99 -13.90 1.76
C VAL A 316 -3.65 -14.51 2.99
N ASP A 317 -2.93 -14.65 4.10
CA ASP A 317 -3.38 -15.34 5.30
C ASP A 317 -4.33 -14.50 6.15
N MET A 318 -3.98 -13.24 6.40
CA MET A 318 -4.69 -12.37 7.33
C MET A 318 -5.46 -11.25 6.66
N GLY A 319 -5.15 -10.92 5.40
CA GLY A 319 -5.83 -9.88 4.64
C GLY A 319 -5.41 -8.46 5.00
N PHE A 320 -4.29 -8.28 5.71
CA PHE A 320 -3.75 -6.96 6.00
C PHE A 320 -2.34 -6.77 5.42
N VAL A 321 -2.00 -5.55 5.06
CA VAL A 321 -0.69 -5.22 4.48
C VAL A 321 0.27 -4.88 5.62
N MET A 322 1.30 -5.72 5.81
CA MET A 322 2.35 -5.45 6.78
C MET A 322 3.10 -4.17 6.40
N PRO A 323 3.27 -3.20 7.32
CA PRO A 323 4.05 -2.00 7.06
C PRO A 323 5.51 -2.33 6.71
N PRO A 324 6.25 -1.41 6.05
CA PRO A 324 7.65 -1.63 5.76
C PRO A 324 8.46 -1.80 7.06
N VAL A 325 9.34 -2.80 7.08
CA VAL A 325 10.26 -3.05 8.21
C VAL A 325 11.50 -2.19 8.02
N ARG A 326 11.77 -1.31 8.96
CA ARG A 326 13.01 -0.55 8.98
C ARG A 326 14.09 -1.32 9.72
N ILE A 327 15.15 -1.70 9.04
CA ILE A 327 16.27 -2.42 9.64
C ILE A 327 17.36 -1.42 10.00
N ARG A 328 17.86 -1.51 11.24
CA ARG A 328 18.96 -0.70 11.74
C ARG A 328 19.97 -1.57 12.48
N ASP A 329 21.23 -1.25 12.32
CA ASP A 329 22.29 -1.75 13.20
C ASP A 329 22.25 -1.04 14.55
N ASN A 330 22.39 -1.79 15.62
CA ASN A 330 22.44 -1.25 16.99
C ASN A 330 23.65 -1.85 17.72
N LEU A 331 24.63 -0.98 18.03
CA LEU A 331 25.84 -1.35 18.73
C LEU A 331 25.66 -1.61 20.23
N GLU A 332 24.49 -1.27 20.79
CA GLU A 332 24.14 -1.58 22.17
C GLU A 332 23.73 -3.04 22.37
N LEU A 333 23.31 -3.72 21.27
CA LEU A 333 22.95 -5.13 21.28
C LEU A 333 24.19 -6.02 21.24
N ASN A 334 24.07 -7.22 21.82
CA ASN A 334 25.08 -8.25 21.62
C ASN A 334 25.20 -8.59 20.13
N SER A 335 26.38 -9.04 19.69
CA SER A 335 26.67 -9.24 18.26
C SER A 335 25.67 -10.16 17.54
N ASN A 336 25.10 -11.17 18.22
CA ASN A 336 24.17 -12.15 17.68
C ASN A 336 22.71 -11.90 18.12
N GLU A 337 22.43 -10.75 18.72
CA GLU A 337 21.12 -10.37 19.24
C GLU A 337 20.38 -9.48 18.23
N TYR A 338 19.07 -9.60 18.19
CA TYR A 338 18.19 -8.69 17.47
C TYR A 338 16.99 -8.31 18.34
N ARG A 339 16.41 -7.16 18.03
CA ARG A 339 15.26 -6.62 18.74
C ARG A 339 14.20 -6.17 17.73
N ILE A 340 12.95 -6.59 17.94
CA ILE A 340 11.79 -6.18 17.13
C ILE A 340 11.05 -5.10 17.92
N LYS A 341 10.80 -3.96 17.27
CA LYS A 341 10.04 -2.84 17.85
C LYS A 341 8.79 -2.54 17.02
N VAL A 342 7.70 -2.28 17.71
CA VAL A 342 6.45 -1.80 17.13
C VAL A 342 6.19 -0.40 17.68
N LYS A 343 6.05 0.59 16.80
CA LYS A 343 5.87 2.01 17.16
C LYS A 343 6.90 2.50 18.19
N GLY A 344 8.16 2.07 18.02
CA GLY A 344 9.27 2.43 18.89
C GLY A 344 9.38 1.63 20.19
N ALA A 345 8.35 0.85 20.58
CA ALA A 345 8.38 0.00 21.76
C ALA A 345 8.98 -1.39 21.44
N PRO A 346 9.93 -1.93 22.24
CA PRO A 346 10.45 -3.26 22.04
C PRO A 346 9.39 -4.30 22.40
N VAL A 347 9.01 -5.16 21.43
CA VAL A 347 8.01 -6.22 21.61
C VAL A 347 8.65 -7.61 21.72
N ALA A 348 9.85 -7.78 21.16
CA ALA A 348 10.57 -9.04 21.25
C ALA A 348 12.08 -8.85 21.11
N ILE A 349 12.84 -9.76 21.73
CA ILE A 349 14.28 -9.86 21.63
C ILE A 349 14.59 -11.33 21.32
N GLY A 350 15.57 -11.58 20.45
CA GLY A 350 16.01 -12.92 20.13
C GLY A 350 17.49 -12.96 19.78
N GLN A 351 18.03 -14.16 19.71
CA GLN A 351 19.41 -14.42 19.31
C GLN A 351 19.45 -15.39 18.14
N THR A 352 20.32 -15.13 17.18
CA THR A 352 20.54 -16.04 16.06
C THR A 352 22.01 -16.03 15.66
N PHE A 353 22.53 -17.17 15.22
CA PHE A 353 23.94 -17.34 14.93
C PHE A 353 24.14 -17.61 13.43
N PRO A 354 24.61 -16.61 12.68
CA PRO A 354 24.92 -16.80 11.27
C PRO A 354 25.93 -17.93 11.04
N GLY A 355 25.64 -18.78 10.06
CA GLY A 355 26.47 -19.96 9.75
C GLY A 355 26.17 -21.19 10.57
N ARG A 356 25.33 -21.12 11.60
CA ARG A 356 24.80 -22.26 12.37
C ARG A 356 23.36 -22.55 12.03
N LEU A 357 22.89 -23.74 12.44
CA LEU A 357 21.51 -24.17 12.28
C LEU A 357 20.86 -24.34 13.66
N LEU A 358 19.60 -24.00 13.79
CA LEU A 358 18.81 -24.26 14.99
C LEU A 358 18.05 -25.56 14.82
N ALA A 359 18.38 -26.58 15.65
CA ALA A 359 17.65 -27.83 15.76
C ALA A 359 16.59 -27.69 16.85
N ILE A 360 15.31 -27.66 16.48
CA ILE A 360 14.16 -27.41 17.35
C ILE A 360 13.53 -28.76 17.71
N ASP A 361 13.28 -28.97 19.00
CA ASP A 361 12.58 -30.17 19.48
C ASP A 361 11.07 -29.96 19.36
N SER A 362 10.43 -30.69 18.48
CA SER A 362 8.98 -30.71 18.29
C SER A 362 8.25 -31.74 19.20
N GLY A 363 8.94 -32.34 20.16
CA GLY A 363 8.39 -33.32 21.10
C GLY A 363 8.33 -34.76 20.56
N VAL A 364 8.90 -35.03 19.38
CA VAL A 364 8.97 -36.35 18.74
C VAL A 364 10.42 -36.78 18.46
N THR A 365 11.37 -36.14 19.10
CA THR A 365 12.82 -36.39 18.90
C THR A 365 13.26 -37.72 19.53
N THR A 366 14.22 -38.39 18.90
CA THR A 366 14.65 -39.73 19.29
C THR A 366 15.89 -39.77 20.18
N GLY A 367 16.46 -38.60 20.55
CA GLY A 367 17.64 -38.55 21.45
C GLY A 367 18.24 -37.15 21.53
N PRO A 368 19.22 -36.92 22.42
CA PRO A 368 19.88 -35.62 22.55
C PRO A 368 20.81 -35.33 21.38
N ILE A 369 20.96 -34.06 21.04
CA ILE A 369 21.89 -33.58 20.01
C ILE A 369 22.94 -32.66 20.64
N ASP A 370 24.20 -32.79 20.19
CA ASP A 370 25.28 -31.92 20.64
C ASP A 370 25.17 -30.54 20.00
N GLY A 371 25.04 -29.51 20.83
CA GLY A 371 24.90 -28.13 20.37
C GLY A 371 24.85 -27.13 21.53
N VAL A 372 24.78 -25.84 21.17
CA VAL A 372 24.59 -24.80 22.19
C VAL A 372 23.10 -24.72 22.54
N PRO A 373 22.73 -24.99 23.80
CA PRO A 373 21.33 -25.00 24.20
C PRO A 373 20.71 -23.60 24.03
N ALA A 374 19.50 -23.56 23.50
CA ALA A 374 18.76 -22.35 23.26
C ALA A 374 17.26 -22.64 23.34
N LYS A 375 16.44 -21.59 23.21
CA LYS A 375 15.00 -21.72 22.96
C LYS A 375 14.66 -21.09 21.63
N ASP A 376 13.77 -21.73 20.88
CA ASP A 376 13.24 -21.12 19.67
C ASP A 376 12.52 -19.79 20.02
N PRO A 377 12.93 -18.66 19.46
CA PRO A 377 12.38 -17.37 19.85
C PRO A 377 10.92 -17.17 19.41
N ALA A 378 10.44 -17.91 18.41
CA ALA A 378 9.08 -17.79 17.89
C ALA A 378 8.05 -18.54 18.75
N PHE A 379 8.35 -19.76 19.18
CA PHE A 379 7.41 -20.66 19.86
C PHE A 379 7.85 -21.09 21.27
N GLY A 380 9.08 -20.71 21.68
CA GLY A 380 9.61 -21.04 23.02
C GLY A 380 9.99 -22.49 23.23
N LEU A 381 10.06 -23.29 22.16
CA LEU A 381 10.44 -24.69 22.18
C LEU A 381 11.92 -24.86 22.53
N ASP A 382 12.27 -25.99 23.14
CA ASP A 382 13.68 -26.31 23.39
C ASP A 382 14.41 -26.56 22.07
N ALA A 383 15.60 -26.00 21.94
CA ALA A 383 16.35 -26.02 20.70
C ALA A 383 17.87 -25.98 20.96
N TRP A 384 18.66 -26.35 19.97
CA TRP A 384 20.14 -26.36 20.04
C TRP A 384 20.73 -25.75 18.78
N TRP A 385 21.68 -24.83 18.94
CA TRP A 385 22.47 -24.35 17.82
C TRP A 385 23.57 -25.34 17.47
N ILE A 386 23.45 -25.95 16.29
CA ILE A 386 24.31 -27.01 15.78
C ILE A 386 25.16 -26.51 14.61
N GLU A 387 26.25 -27.18 14.30
CA GLU A 387 27.06 -26.95 13.12
C GLU A 387 26.33 -27.44 11.85
N ALA A 388 26.58 -26.78 10.70
CA ALA A 388 25.95 -27.15 9.43
C ALA A 388 26.17 -28.62 9.02
N SER A 389 27.30 -29.22 9.42
CA SER A 389 27.65 -30.63 9.21
C SER A 389 26.72 -31.62 9.93
N GLN A 390 26.08 -31.20 11.01
CA GLN A 390 25.16 -32.02 11.82
C GLN A 390 23.72 -32.03 11.33
N ARG A 391 23.42 -31.31 10.24
CA ARG A 391 22.07 -31.19 9.70
C ARG A 391 21.39 -32.54 9.45
N ALA A 392 22.06 -33.43 8.71
CA ALA A 392 21.51 -34.73 8.37
C ALA A 392 21.27 -35.62 9.62
N LEU A 393 22.11 -35.49 10.64
CA LEU A 393 21.94 -36.17 11.92
C LEU A 393 20.70 -35.63 12.65
N ALA A 394 20.56 -34.32 12.77
CA ALA A 394 19.43 -33.66 13.42
C ALA A 394 18.09 -34.05 12.76
N GLU A 395 18.03 -34.00 11.43
CA GLU A 395 16.85 -34.40 10.64
C GLU A 395 16.53 -35.91 10.84
N SER A 396 17.53 -36.79 10.90
CA SER A 396 17.34 -38.23 11.16
C SER A 396 16.81 -38.51 12.57
N MET A 397 17.08 -37.61 13.52
CA MET A 397 16.60 -37.68 14.91
C MET A 397 15.28 -36.96 15.11
N ASN A 398 14.58 -36.55 14.04
CA ASN A 398 13.31 -35.84 14.01
C ASN A 398 13.35 -34.43 14.62
N TYR A 399 14.49 -33.74 14.62
CA TYR A 399 14.58 -32.33 14.90
C TYR A 399 14.12 -31.50 13.68
N THR A 400 13.42 -30.40 13.91
CA THR A 400 13.16 -29.43 12.86
C THR A 400 14.35 -28.48 12.75
N VAL A 401 15.01 -28.45 11.58
CA VAL A 401 16.25 -27.69 11.40
C VAL A 401 15.98 -26.41 10.61
N ALA A 402 16.34 -25.24 11.18
CA ALA A 402 16.17 -23.93 10.56
C ALA A 402 17.50 -23.17 10.51
N ASP A 403 17.74 -22.42 9.43
CA ASP A 403 18.86 -21.48 9.33
C ASP A 403 18.59 -20.17 10.11
N ALA A 404 19.67 -19.42 10.37
CA ALA A 404 19.63 -18.19 11.16
C ALA A 404 18.62 -17.15 10.62
N SER A 405 18.55 -16.97 9.29
CA SER A 405 17.60 -16.06 8.64
C SER A 405 16.16 -16.55 8.78
N SER A 406 15.91 -17.87 8.67
CA SER A 406 14.59 -18.48 8.88
C SER A 406 14.09 -18.31 10.31
N VAL A 407 14.95 -18.51 11.30
CA VAL A 407 14.61 -18.30 12.72
C VAL A 407 14.14 -16.86 12.96
N LEU A 408 14.93 -15.88 12.50
CA LEU A 408 14.60 -14.47 12.64
C LEU A 408 13.30 -14.13 11.87
N ALA A 409 13.17 -14.62 10.64
CA ALA A 409 12.00 -14.39 9.79
C ALA A 409 10.72 -14.99 10.40
N THR A 410 10.79 -16.20 10.98
CA THR A 410 9.66 -16.82 11.67
C THR A 410 9.27 -16.05 12.92
N HIS A 411 10.25 -15.64 13.74
CA HIS A 411 9.98 -14.83 14.93
C HIS A 411 9.36 -13.47 14.55
N LEU A 412 9.89 -12.78 13.53
CA LEU A 412 9.29 -11.55 13.01
C LEU A 412 7.84 -11.77 12.55
N THR A 413 7.57 -12.89 11.87
CA THR A 413 6.23 -13.24 11.40
C THR A 413 5.25 -13.39 12.55
N GLU A 414 5.62 -14.14 13.58
CA GLU A 414 4.76 -14.36 14.75
C GLU A 414 4.55 -13.07 15.55
N MET A 415 5.59 -12.22 15.68
CA MET A 415 5.46 -10.91 16.33
C MET A 415 4.56 -9.96 15.55
N VAL A 416 4.64 -9.95 14.22
CA VAL A 416 3.74 -9.15 13.37
C VAL A 416 2.30 -9.65 13.49
N LYS A 417 2.06 -10.97 13.50
CA LYS A 417 0.72 -11.55 13.72
C LYS A 417 0.15 -11.20 15.09
N ALA A 418 0.97 -11.28 16.13
CA ALA A 418 0.56 -10.95 17.50
C ALA A 418 0.21 -9.47 17.66
N ASN A 419 0.94 -8.58 16.98
CA ASN A 419 0.74 -7.14 17.06
C ASN A 419 -0.05 -6.58 15.84
N ALA A 420 -0.66 -7.44 15.01
CA ALA A 420 -1.43 -7.03 13.83
C ALA A 420 -2.55 -6.00 14.16
N PRO A 421 -3.28 -6.09 15.29
CA PRO A 421 -4.26 -5.07 15.68
C PRO A 421 -3.64 -3.67 15.85
N GLU A 422 -2.43 -3.57 16.36
CA GLU A 422 -1.74 -2.29 16.55
C GLU A 422 -1.12 -1.76 15.26
N LEU A 423 -0.70 -2.67 14.40
CA LEU A 423 -0.12 -2.35 13.11
C LEU A 423 -1.16 -1.87 12.10
N LEU A 424 -2.42 -2.31 12.23
CA LEU A 424 -3.51 -1.86 11.37
C LEU A 424 -3.91 -0.42 11.72
N THR A 425 -3.60 0.52 10.83
CA THR A 425 -3.93 1.94 11.00
C THR A 425 -5.29 2.29 10.37
N ARG A 426 -5.86 3.44 10.74
CA ARG A 426 -7.08 3.95 10.09
C ARG A 426 -6.87 4.26 8.61
N GLN A 427 -5.66 4.67 8.22
CA GLN A 427 -5.33 4.92 6.83
C GLN A 427 -5.39 3.63 6.02
N GLU A 428 -4.76 2.55 6.51
CA GLU A 428 -4.78 1.25 5.84
C GLU A 428 -6.20 0.69 5.69
N VAL A 429 -7.07 0.88 6.71
CA VAL A 429 -8.49 0.52 6.58
C VAL A 429 -9.17 1.37 5.48
N GLY A 430 -8.86 2.66 5.40
CA GLY A 430 -9.33 3.52 4.31
C GLY A 430 -8.90 3.01 2.93
N ASP A 431 -7.64 2.59 2.80
CA ASP A 431 -7.09 2.05 1.56
C ASP A 431 -7.75 0.70 1.17
N LEU A 432 -8.00 -0.19 2.15
CA LEU A 432 -8.75 -1.43 1.95
C LEU A 432 -10.19 -1.17 1.47
N VAL A 433 -10.89 -0.21 2.09
CA VAL A 433 -12.24 0.20 1.67
C VAL A 433 -12.22 0.81 0.27
N GLN A 434 -11.22 1.61 -0.06
CA GLN A 434 -11.09 2.20 -1.40
C GLN A 434 -10.84 1.13 -2.47
N GLN A 435 -10.03 0.11 -2.18
CA GLN A 435 -9.85 -1.04 -3.06
C GLN A 435 -11.15 -1.83 -3.24
N LEU A 436 -11.91 -2.05 -2.16
CA LEU A 436 -13.22 -2.71 -2.23
C LEU A 436 -14.21 -1.88 -3.03
N LYS A 437 -14.19 -0.55 -2.90
CA LYS A 437 -15.04 0.36 -3.70
C LYS A 437 -14.78 0.21 -5.20
N GLY A 438 -13.56 -0.09 -5.61
CA GLY A 438 -13.23 -0.39 -7.00
C GLY A 438 -13.89 -1.67 -7.53
N LYS A 439 -14.12 -2.68 -6.64
CA LYS A 439 -14.72 -3.97 -6.96
C LYS A 439 -16.24 -3.98 -6.77
N SER A 440 -16.72 -3.47 -5.63
CA SER A 440 -18.12 -3.50 -5.18
C SER A 440 -18.58 -2.10 -4.74
N PRO A 441 -18.73 -1.13 -5.70
CA PRO A 441 -19.00 0.28 -5.37
C PRO A 441 -20.33 0.47 -4.63
N LYS A 442 -21.38 -0.26 -5.04
CA LYS A 442 -22.71 -0.15 -4.42
C LYS A 442 -22.70 -0.55 -2.94
N LEU A 443 -22.04 -1.64 -2.60
CA LEU A 443 -21.94 -2.10 -1.22
C LEU A 443 -21.30 -1.02 -0.33
N VAL A 444 -20.20 -0.45 -0.78
CA VAL A 444 -19.50 0.59 -0.01
C VAL A 444 -20.34 1.86 0.11
N GLU A 445 -21.06 2.27 -0.93
CA GLU A 445 -21.93 3.44 -0.91
C GLU A 445 -23.16 3.25 -0.02
N GLU A 446 -23.71 2.04 0.05
CA GLU A 446 -24.87 1.72 0.89
C GLU A 446 -24.48 1.55 2.38
N THR A 447 -23.25 1.12 2.66
CA THR A 447 -22.83 0.81 4.05
C THR A 447 -22.02 1.91 4.70
N MET A 448 -21.27 2.71 3.96
CA MET A 448 -20.37 3.74 4.48
C MET A 448 -20.67 5.15 3.91
N PRO A 449 -20.59 6.22 4.71
CA PRO A 449 -20.25 6.28 6.14
C PRO A 449 -21.41 5.95 7.08
N THR A 450 -22.59 5.64 6.58
CA THR A 450 -23.77 5.30 7.34
C THR A 450 -24.43 4.07 6.70
N PRO A 451 -24.73 2.98 7.46
CA PRO A 451 -24.72 2.89 8.93
C PRO A 451 -23.36 2.58 9.57
N VAL A 452 -22.30 2.26 8.80
CA VAL A 452 -20.98 1.84 9.31
C VAL A 452 -19.99 3.02 9.30
N LYS A 453 -19.48 3.42 10.45
CA LYS A 453 -18.44 4.45 10.53
C LYS A 453 -17.06 3.82 10.35
N ALA A 454 -16.13 4.55 9.71
CA ALA A 454 -14.75 4.08 9.50
C ALA A 454 -14.03 3.73 10.83
N GLY A 455 -14.33 4.44 11.92
CA GLY A 455 -13.78 4.13 13.24
C GLY A 455 -14.31 2.82 13.83
N ASP A 456 -15.60 2.51 13.63
CA ASP A 456 -16.24 1.29 14.10
C ASP A 456 -15.71 0.08 13.30
N LEU A 457 -15.61 0.22 11.97
CA LEU A 457 -14.98 -0.77 11.10
C LEU A 457 -13.54 -1.07 11.53
N HIS A 458 -12.72 -0.03 11.73
CA HIS A 458 -11.33 -0.18 12.18
C HIS A 458 -11.25 -1.00 13.47
N ARG A 459 -12.12 -0.71 14.46
CA ARG A 459 -12.15 -1.41 15.74
C ARG A 459 -12.56 -2.88 15.61
N ILE A 460 -13.55 -3.17 14.77
CA ILE A 460 -13.99 -4.53 14.49
C ILE A 460 -12.89 -5.34 13.78
N LEU A 461 -12.22 -4.74 12.78
CA LEU A 461 -11.09 -5.38 12.11
C LEU A 461 -9.93 -5.65 13.09
N GLN A 462 -9.65 -4.75 14.03
CA GLN A 462 -8.68 -4.96 15.10
C GLN A 462 -9.06 -6.12 16.00
N ASN A 463 -10.35 -6.24 16.40
CA ASN A 463 -10.84 -7.35 17.20
C ASN A 463 -10.68 -8.70 16.47
N LEU A 464 -10.98 -8.74 15.17
CA LEU A 464 -10.78 -9.95 14.36
C LEU A 464 -9.29 -10.35 14.30
N LEU A 465 -8.40 -9.39 14.03
CA LEU A 465 -6.95 -9.64 13.96
C LEU A 465 -6.36 -10.07 15.31
N ARG A 466 -6.89 -9.57 16.45
CA ARG A 466 -6.48 -9.98 17.79
C ARG A 466 -6.73 -11.47 18.01
N GLU A 467 -7.77 -11.99 17.42
CA GLU A 467 -8.10 -13.41 17.44
C GLU A 467 -7.54 -14.17 16.22
N ARG A 468 -6.61 -13.57 15.47
CA ARG A 468 -5.99 -14.12 14.26
C ARG A 468 -7.01 -14.49 13.17
N VAL A 469 -8.19 -13.88 13.17
CA VAL A 469 -9.19 -14.05 12.11
C VAL A 469 -8.81 -13.20 10.90
N SER A 470 -8.86 -13.79 9.71
CA SER A 470 -8.55 -13.09 8.47
C SER A 470 -9.60 -12.02 8.15
N ILE A 471 -9.12 -10.82 7.81
CA ILE A 471 -9.95 -9.69 7.35
C ILE A 471 -9.99 -9.57 5.83
N ARG A 472 -9.49 -10.59 5.11
CA ARG A 472 -9.38 -10.59 3.65
C ARG A 472 -10.72 -10.47 2.95
N ASP A 473 -11.76 -11.07 3.52
CA ASP A 473 -13.13 -11.00 3.01
C ASP A 473 -13.86 -9.77 3.56
N LEU A 474 -13.34 -8.59 3.19
CA LEU A 474 -13.92 -7.31 3.62
C LEU A 474 -15.33 -7.09 3.06
N GLU A 475 -15.69 -7.73 1.97
CA GLU A 475 -17.01 -7.70 1.34
C GLU A 475 -18.06 -8.28 2.30
N THR A 476 -17.90 -9.53 2.73
CA THR A 476 -18.78 -10.19 3.72
C THR A 476 -18.80 -9.45 5.07
N ILE A 477 -17.65 -8.88 5.49
CA ILE A 477 -17.58 -8.08 6.73
C ILE A 477 -18.48 -6.84 6.62
N LEU A 478 -18.39 -6.08 5.53
CA LEU A 478 -19.19 -4.86 5.34
C LEU A 478 -20.68 -5.16 5.13
N GLU A 479 -21.03 -6.21 4.38
CA GLU A 479 -22.43 -6.67 4.25
C GLU A 479 -23.04 -6.96 5.62
N THR A 480 -22.34 -7.77 6.42
CA THR A 480 -22.80 -8.11 7.78
C THR A 480 -22.95 -6.88 8.65
N LEU A 481 -22.01 -5.95 8.60
CA LEU A 481 -22.08 -4.71 9.38
C LEU A 481 -23.20 -3.79 8.88
N GLY A 482 -23.46 -3.74 7.57
CA GLY A 482 -24.60 -3.02 6.98
C GLY A 482 -25.93 -3.48 7.57
N ASP A 483 -26.11 -4.80 7.73
CA ASP A 483 -27.34 -5.43 8.24
C ASP A 483 -27.51 -5.25 9.77
N TRP A 484 -26.42 -5.23 10.53
CA TRP A 484 -26.46 -5.31 11.99
C TRP A 484 -26.15 -4.00 12.70
N CYS A 485 -25.38 -3.07 12.12
CA CYS A 485 -25.14 -1.74 12.72
C CYS A 485 -26.41 -0.92 13.01
N PRO A 486 -27.51 -1.02 12.23
CA PRO A 486 -28.76 -0.38 12.59
C PRO A 486 -29.40 -0.94 13.86
N LYS A 487 -29.15 -2.22 14.19
CA LYS A 487 -29.79 -2.98 15.27
C LYS A 487 -28.96 -2.96 16.57
N SER A 488 -27.64 -2.88 16.46
CA SER A 488 -26.72 -2.86 17.61
C SER A 488 -25.61 -1.84 17.42
N LYS A 489 -25.21 -1.17 18.52
CA LYS A 489 -24.04 -0.26 18.56
C LYS A 489 -22.87 -0.86 19.33
N ASP A 490 -23.06 -2.02 19.94
CA ASP A 490 -22.01 -2.73 20.66
C ASP A 490 -21.05 -3.40 19.67
N LEU A 491 -19.79 -2.95 19.66
CA LEU A 491 -18.77 -3.41 18.72
C LEU A 491 -18.37 -4.87 18.98
N ASP A 492 -18.47 -5.36 20.21
CA ASP A 492 -18.16 -6.75 20.54
C ASP A 492 -19.25 -7.67 19.98
N VAL A 493 -20.52 -7.29 20.14
CA VAL A 493 -21.65 -8.00 19.53
C VAL A 493 -21.57 -7.98 18.00
N LEU A 494 -21.24 -6.84 17.42
CA LEU A 494 -21.05 -6.73 15.96
C LEU A 494 -19.90 -7.61 15.48
N THR A 495 -18.79 -7.69 16.25
CA THR A 495 -17.66 -8.58 15.94
C THR A 495 -18.10 -10.06 15.91
N GLU A 496 -18.96 -10.48 16.85
CA GLU A 496 -19.48 -11.85 16.87
C GLU A 496 -20.38 -12.16 15.65
N TYR A 497 -21.20 -11.22 15.20
CA TYR A 497 -21.97 -11.39 13.95
C TYR A 497 -21.06 -11.52 12.73
N VAL A 498 -20.02 -10.69 12.63
CA VAL A 498 -19.02 -10.78 11.57
C VAL A 498 -18.28 -12.11 11.63
N ARG A 499 -17.87 -12.57 12.81
CA ARG A 499 -17.24 -13.89 12.98
C ARG A 499 -18.14 -15.02 12.49
N ASN A 500 -19.44 -14.97 12.84
CA ASN A 500 -20.40 -15.97 12.38
C ASN A 500 -20.55 -15.98 10.84
N ALA A 501 -20.52 -14.82 10.19
CA ALA A 501 -20.49 -14.73 8.73
C ALA A 501 -19.20 -15.35 8.13
N LEU A 502 -18.07 -15.14 8.79
CA LEU A 502 -16.75 -15.68 8.39
C LEU A 502 -16.49 -17.12 8.90
N ARG A 503 -17.47 -17.78 9.52
CA ARG A 503 -17.34 -19.09 10.20
C ARG A 503 -16.65 -20.17 9.37
N ARG A 504 -16.85 -20.20 8.03
CA ARG A 504 -16.22 -21.20 7.17
C ARG A 504 -14.69 -21.09 7.23
N GLY A 505 -14.15 -19.90 7.11
CA GLY A 505 -12.71 -19.65 7.18
C GLY A 505 -12.14 -19.88 8.59
N ILE A 506 -12.88 -19.49 9.62
CA ILE A 506 -12.50 -19.68 11.04
C ILE A 506 -12.45 -21.17 11.37
N CYS A 507 -13.53 -21.91 11.10
CA CYS A 507 -13.62 -23.34 11.37
C CYS A 507 -12.56 -24.13 10.60
N GLN A 508 -12.39 -23.85 9.30
CA GLN A 508 -11.44 -24.57 8.46
C GLN A 508 -9.97 -24.41 8.95
N ARG A 509 -9.64 -23.27 9.54
CA ARG A 509 -8.30 -23.01 10.09
C ARG A 509 -8.06 -23.75 11.40
N ALA A 510 -9.11 -24.00 12.19
CA ALA A 510 -9.04 -24.73 13.46
C ALA A 510 -9.08 -26.26 13.27
N CYS A 511 -9.50 -26.74 12.08
CA CYS A 511 -9.61 -28.15 11.79
C CYS A 511 -8.28 -28.76 11.32
N THR A 512 -8.09 -30.03 11.63
CA THR A 512 -7.08 -30.90 11.03
C THR A 512 -7.75 -31.84 10.02
N ARG A 513 -6.97 -32.45 9.14
CA ARG A 513 -7.48 -33.50 8.23
C ARG A 513 -7.21 -34.86 8.84
N ASP A 514 -8.21 -35.73 8.84
CA ASP A 514 -8.04 -37.12 9.22
C ASP A 514 -7.35 -37.93 8.10
N GLU A 515 -7.08 -39.22 8.34
CA GLU A 515 -6.46 -40.12 7.37
C GLU A 515 -7.28 -40.30 6.08
N LEU A 516 -8.58 -40.03 6.13
CA LEU A 516 -9.51 -40.07 5.01
C LEU A 516 -9.67 -38.70 4.32
N GLY A 517 -8.90 -37.69 4.76
CA GLY A 517 -8.95 -36.32 4.21
C GLY A 517 -10.15 -35.49 4.68
N ARG A 518 -10.99 -35.97 5.61
CA ARG A 518 -12.15 -35.24 6.15
C ARG A 518 -11.68 -34.23 7.19
N LEU A 519 -12.43 -33.12 7.31
CA LEU A 519 -12.14 -32.09 8.31
C LEU A 519 -12.59 -32.59 9.70
N LYS A 520 -11.67 -32.55 10.66
CA LYS A 520 -11.90 -32.92 12.04
C LYS A 520 -11.49 -31.77 12.98
N LEU A 521 -12.39 -31.36 13.83
CA LEU A 521 -12.17 -30.36 14.87
C LEU A 521 -11.97 -31.08 16.21
N THR A 522 -10.73 -31.17 16.67
CA THR A 522 -10.43 -31.70 18.01
C THR A 522 -10.37 -30.53 18.99
N CYS A 523 -11.16 -30.54 20.05
CA CYS A 523 -11.32 -29.41 20.95
C CYS A 523 -11.55 -29.85 22.42
N ALA A 524 -11.48 -28.89 23.35
CA ALA A 524 -12.05 -29.01 24.67
C ALA A 524 -13.36 -28.20 24.71
N THR A 525 -14.41 -28.79 25.29
CA THR A 525 -15.72 -28.16 25.44
C THR A 525 -15.93 -27.68 26.88
N LEU A 526 -16.68 -26.59 27.03
CA LEU A 526 -17.07 -26.08 28.33
C LEU A 526 -18.35 -26.82 28.84
N ASP A 527 -18.36 -27.13 30.12
CA ASP A 527 -19.57 -27.63 30.77
C ASP A 527 -20.61 -26.49 30.85
N PRO A 528 -21.90 -26.77 30.63
CA PRO A 528 -22.96 -25.75 30.78
C PRO A 528 -22.92 -24.99 32.10
N ALA A 529 -22.60 -25.66 33.20
CA ALA A 529 -22.51 -25.00 34.50
C ALA A 529 -21.35 -24.00 34.60
N LEU A 530 -20.23 -24.24 33.86
CA LEU A 530 -19.15 -23.27 33.74
C LEU A 530 -19.55 -22.09 32.85
N GLU A 531 -20.26 -22.36 31.74
CA GLU A 531 -20.78 -21.31 30.87
C GLU A 531 -21.77 -20.40 31.58
N ASP A 532 -22.69 -20.97 32.37
CA ASP A 532 -23.66 -20.23 33.21
C ASP A 532 -22.95 -19.38 34.26
N LEU A 533 -21.92 -19.91 34.92
CA LEU A 533 -21.09 -19.16 35.86
C LEU A 533 -20.45 -17.94 35.20
N ILE A 534 -19.83 -18.13 34.03
CA ILE A 534 -19.19 -17.02 33.29
C ILE A 534 -20.25 -16.01 32.84
N ASN A 535 -21.38 -16.48 32.30
CA ASN A 535 -22.46 -15.63 31.82
C ASN A 535 -23.08 -14.77 32.90
N ALA A 536 -23.13 -15.27 34.15
CA ALA A 536 -23.64 -14.51 35.30
C ALA A 536 -22.83 -13.24 35.63
N TYR A 537 -21.56 -13.20 35.21
CA TYR A 537 -20.68 -12.04 35.40
C TYR A 537 -20.57 -11.14 34.17
N ILE A 538 -21.31 -11.40 33.10
CA ILE A 538 -21.32 -10.57 31.90
C ILE A 538 -22.45 -9.54 32.00
N ASP A 539 -22.11 -8.28 32.21
CA ASP A 539 -23.05 -7.17 32.13
C ASP A 539 -23.18 -6.66 30.69
N ARG A 540 -24.40 -6.79 30.16
CA ARG A 540 -24.76 -6.31 28.81
C ARG A 540 -25.63 -5.06 28.96
N SER A 541 -24.97 -3.91 29.06
CA SER A 541 -25.64 -2.61 29.14
C SER A 541 -25.67 -1.87 27.82
N ALA A 542 -26.42 -0.78 27.74
CA ALA A 542 -26.43 0.10 26.57
C ALA A 542 -25.05 0.76 26.28
N ALA A 543 -24.16 0.76 27.27
CA ALA A 543 -22.79 1.26 27.14
C ALA A 543 -21.80 0.23 26.57
N GLY A 544 -22.22 -1.02 26.38
CA GLY A 544 -21.42 -2.14 25.91
C GLY A 544 -21.39 -3.35 26.82
N THR A 545 -20.65 -4.37 26.45
CA THR A 545 -20.45 -5.60 27.22
C THR A 545 -19.29 -5.42 28.20
N ALA A 546 -19.49 -5.66 29.48
CA ALA A 546 -18.46 -5.57 30.52
C ALA A 546 -18.38 -6.86 31.35
N LEU A 547 -17.18 -7.28 31.72
CA LEU A 547 -16.95 -8.40 32.61
C LEU A 547 -16.81 -7.89 34.04
N THR A 548 -17.74 -8.31 34.93
CA THR A 548 -17.80 -7.91 36.36
C THR A 548 -17.27 -8.99 37.28
N MET A 549 -16.56 -10.00 36.76
CA MET A 549 -16.04 -11.16 37.49
C MET A 549 -14.96 -10.75 38.50
N PRO A 550 -15.08 -11.15 39.79
CA PRO A 550 -14.03 -10.93 40.77
C PRO A 550 -12.71 -11.60 40.40
N PRO A 551 -11.53 -10.98 40.68
CA PRO A 551 -10.23 -11.51 40.26
C PRO A 551 -9.94 -12.94 40.74
N ASN A 552 -10.38 -13.33 41.92
CA ASN A 552 -10.20 -14.68 42.45
C ASN A 552 -10.99 -15.73 41.66
N VAL A 553 -12.23 -15.41 41.27
CA VAL A 553 -13.06 -16.29 40.43
C VAL A 553 -12.47 -16.37 39.01
N ALA A 554 -12.04 -15.23 38.46
CA ALA A 554 -11.38 -15.19 37.15
C ALA A 554 -10.13 -16.08 37.11
N GLN A 555 -9.28 -16.02 38.15
CA GLN A 555 -8.08 -16.88 38.25
C GLN A 555 -8.44 -18.37 38.28
N GLN A 556 -9.48 -18.75 39.04
CA GLN A 556 -9.93 -20.14 39.12
C GLN A 556 -10.47 -20.64 37.78
N VAL A 557 -11.27 -19.81 37.08
CA VAL A 557 -11.79 -20.13 35.76
C VAL A 557 -10.63 -20.29 34.76
N VAL A 558 -9.68 -19.33 34.74
CA VAL A 558 -8.51 -19.39 33.85
C VAL A 558 -7.65 -20.63 34.14
N ALA A 559 -7.46 -21.00 35.40
CA ALA A 559 -6.75 -22.22 35.77
C ALA A 559 -7.43 -23.49 35.21
N LYS A 560 -8.76 -23.59 35.30
CA LYS A 560 -9.51 -24.73 34.75
C LYS A 560 -9.46 -24.76 33.23
N LEU A 561 -9.62 -23.61 32.55
CA LEU A 561 -9.44 -23.50 31.11
C LEU A 561 -8.04 -23.91 30.69
N GLY A 562 -7.00 -23.51 31.44
CA GLY A 562 -5.61 -23.87 31.25
C GLY A 562 -5.34 -25.37 31.34
N LEU A 563 -6.00 -26.09 32.26
CA LEU A 563 -5.92 -27.55 32.34
C LEU A 563 -6.45 -28.22 31.07
N GLY A 564 -7.58 -27.73 30.53
CA GLY A 564 -8.14 -28.22 29.28
C GLY A 564 -7.23 -27.97 28.08
N ILE A 565 -6.62 -26.77 28.00
CA ILE A 565 -5.63 -26.42 26.99
C ILE A 565 -4.40 -27.32 27.08
N SER A 566 -3.87 -27.52 28.30
CA SER A 566 -2.69 -28.35 28.53
C SER A 566 -2.93 -29.82 28.16
N ALA A 567 -4.14 -30.34 28.39
CA ALA A 567 -4.52 -31.69 28.00
C ALA A 567 -4.56 -31.85 26.45
N LEU A 568 -5.04 -30.86 25.71
CA LEU A 568 -5.00 -30.85 24.25
C LEU A 568 -3.55 -30.83 23.74
N LEU A 569 -2.71 -29.98 24.32
CA LEU A 569 -1.30 -29.87 23.95
C LEU A 569 -0.54 -31.18 24.23
N ALA A 570 -0.80 -31.82 25.40
CA ALA A 570 -0.22 -33.14 25.75
C ALA A 570 -0.65 -34.23 24.77
N ALA A 571 -1.83 -34.13 24.18
CA ALA A 571 -2.31 -35.01 23.12
C ALA A 571 -1.77 -34.65 21.72
N GLY A 572 -0.88 -33.66 21.60
CA GLY A 572 -0.34 -33.17 20.32
C GLY A 572 -1.40 -32.53 19.44
N LYS A 573 -2.47 -31.96 20.02
CA LYS A 573 -3.58 -31.33 19.29
C LYS A 573 -3.55 -29.80 19.43
N PRO A 574 -4.07 -29.06 18.45
CA PRO A 574 -4.17 -27.60 18.56
C PRO A 574 -5.04 -27.22 19.78
N PRO A 575 -4.67 -26.14 20.51
CA PRO A 575 -5.41 -25.69 21.69
C PRO A 575 -6.69 -24.94 21.28
N VAL A 576 -7.75 -25.69 21.00
CA VAL A 576 -9.05 -25.16 20.59
C VAL A 576 -10.08 -25.39 21.69
N LEU A 577 -10.71 -24.31 22.16
CA LEU A 577 -11.84 -24.36 23.07
C LEU A 577 -13.13 -24.12 22.30
N LEU A 578 -14.20 -24.84 22.64
CA LEU A 578 -15.51 -24.69 22.05
C LEU A 578 -16.49 -24.23 23.13
N ALA A 579 -17.13 -23.09 22.93
CA ALA A 579 -18.01 -22.43 23.90
C ALA A 579 -19.32 -21.95 23.24
N SER A 580 -20.32 -21.63 24.06
CA SER A 580 -21.53 -20.99 23.53
C SER A 580 -21.22 -19.57 23.02
N PRO A 581 -21.95 -19.08 22.00
CA PRO A 581 -21.76 -17.74 21.45
C PRO A 581 -21.88 -16.62 22.50
N GLN A 582 -22.60 -16.89 23.58
CA GLN A 582 -22.87 -15.92 24.65
C GLN A 582 -21.64 -15.63 25.53
N VAL A 583 -20.77 -16.63 25.75
CA VAL A 583 -19.59 -16.51 26.62
C VAL A 583 -18.27 -16.57 25.84
N ARG A 584 -18.28 -16.93 24.55
CA ARG A 584 -17.10 -17.13 23.73
C ARG A 584 -16.09 -15.98 23.82
N ALA A 585 -16.56 -14.73 23.59
CA ALA A 585 -15.68 -13.54 23.61
C ALA A 585 -15.06 -13.34 25.00
N THR A 586 -15.83 -13.54 26.05
CA THR A 586 -15.37 -13.43 27.45
C THR A 586 -14.35 -14.52 27.79
N VAL A 587 -14.59 -15.77 27.36
CA VAL A 587 -13.61 -16.87 27.52
C VAL A 587 -12.31 -16.52 26.84
N ARG A 588 -12.35 -15.97 25.62
CA ARG A 588 -11.15 -15.53 24.91
C ARG A 588 -10.40 -14.44 25.69
N THR A 589 -11.09 -13.43 26.17
CA THR A 589 -10.48 -12.35 26.96
C THR A 589 -9.81 -12.87 28.23
N LEU A 590 -10.45 -13.83 28.93
CA LEU A 590 -9.90 -14.42 30.15
C LEU A 590 -8.57 -15.16 29.91
N ILE A 591 -8.44 -15.88 28.79
CA ILE A 591 -7.25 -16.71 28.51
C ILE A 591 -6.18 -16.00 27.67
N GLU A 592 -6.47 -14.85 27.06
CA GLU A 592 -5.60 -14.18 26.08
C GLU A 592 -4.18 -13.94 26.60
N THR A 593 -4.05 -13.53 27.85
CA THR A 593 -2.74 -13.21 28.46
C THR A 593 -1.90 -14.44 28.74
N GLN A 594 -2.50 -15.54 29.19
CA GLN A 594 -1.76 -16.75 29.58
C GLN A 594 -1.62 -17.74 28.43
N TYR A 595 -2.60 -17.80 27.53
CA TYR A 595 -2.66 -18.74 26.42
C TYR A 595 -2.94 -18.01 25.08
N PRO A 596 -2.05 -17.13 24.63
CA PRO A 596 -2.28 -16.32 23.41
C PRO A 596 -2.47 -17.17 22.14
N ALA A 597 -1.90 -18.38 22.11
CA ALA A 597 -2.02 -19.30 21.00
C ALA A 597 -3.34 -20.11 20.98
N ALA A 598 -4.10 -20.12 22.07
CA ALA A 598 -5.36 -20.85 22.13
C ALA A 598 -6.45 -20.15 21.31
N SER A 599 -7.24 -20.93 20.57
CA SER A 599 -8.38 -20.43 19.82
C SER A 599 -9.68 -20.76 20.54
N VAL A 600 -10.63 -19.81 20.59
CA VAL A 600 -11.97 -20.04 21.15
C VAL A 600 -12.99 -19.91 20.04
N LEU A 601 -13.68 -20.99 19.74
CA LEU A 601 -14.74 -21.04 18.74
C LEU A 601 -16.12 -21.08 19.41
N GLY A 602 -17.10 -20.46 18.76
CA GLY A 602 -18.51 -20.64 19.11
C GLY A 602 -19.10 -21.90 18.48
N TYR A 603 -20.07 -22.55 19.13
CA TYR A 603 -20.80 -23.67 18.49
C TYR A 603 -21.41 -23.30 17.14
N ASN A 604 -21.82 -22.04 16.97
CA ASN A 604 -22.37 -21.49 15.72
C ASN A 604 -21.30 -21.26 14.64
N GLU A 605 -20.01 -21.30 14.97
CA GLU A 605 -18.91 -21.17 14.01
C GLU A 605 -18.52 -22.53 13.39
N VAL A 606 -18.97 -23.65 13.95
CA VAL A 606 -18.76 -24.97 13.38
C VAL A 606 -19.63 -25.17 12.14
N VAL A 607 -19.00 -25.51 11.04
CA VAL A 607 -19.71 -25.67 9.76
C VAL A 607 -20.16 -27.13 9.54
N PRO A 608 -21.27 -27.35 8.82
CA PRO A 608 -21.70 -28.70 8.48
C PRO A 608 -20.61 -29.49 7.73
N GLY A 609 -20.46 -30.76 8.04
CA GLY A 609 -19.46 -31.64 7.44
C GLY A 609 -18.11 -31.69 8.16
N VAL A 610 -17.99 -30.99 9.28
CA VAL A 610 -16.83 -31.12 10.18
C VAL A 610 -17.17 -32.09 11.31
N ASP A 611 -16.31 -33.08 11.51
CA ASP A 611 -16.42 -34.03 12.63
C ASP A 611 -15.82 -33.38 13.90
N VAL A 612 -16.63 -33.26 14.95
CA VAL A 612 -16.23 -32.59 16.20
C VAL A 612 -15.91 -33.64 17.25
N GLU A 613 -14.64 -33.65 17.67
CA GLU A 613 -14.16 -34.52 18.74
C GLU A 613 -13.82 -33.70 19.99
N SER A 614 -14.63 -33.84 21.05
CA SER A 614 -14.32 -33.27 22.35
C SER A 614 -13.43 -34.22 23.16
N LEU A 615 -12.17 -33.86 23.35
CA LEU A 615 -11.23 -34.65 24.17
C LEU A 615 -11.42 -34.39 25.67
N VAL A 616 -11.80 -33.17 26.05
CA VAL A 616 -11.89 -32.75 27.43
C VAL A 616 -13.17 -31.94 27.63
N LEU A 617 -13.90 -32.24 28.71
CA LEU A 617 -14.99 -31.40 29.22
C LEU A 617 -14.48 -30.61 30.42
N ILE A 618 -14.51 -29.27 30.33
CA ILE A 618 -14.01 -28.37 31.35
C ILE A 618 -15.20 -27.96 32.26
N GLY A 619 -15.22 -28.45 33.51
CA GLY A 619 -16.23 -28.13 34.48
C GLY A 619 -15.94 -26.87 35.30
N PRO A 620 -16.89 -26.43 36.15
CA PRO A 620 -16.71 -25.29 37.04
C PRO A 620 -15.56 -25.53 38.04
N PRO A 621 -15.07 -24.50 38.76
CA PRO A 621 -13.91 -24.58 39.65
C PRO A 621 -13.94 -25.71 40.68
N ASP A 622 -15.13 -26.07 41.17
CA ASP A 622 -15.33 -27.08 42.21
C ASP A 622 -15.49 -28.53 41.66
N ALA A 623 -15.47 -28.73 40.34
CA ALA A 623 -15.59 -30.03 39.68
C ALA A 623 -14.25 -30.58 39.24
N GLU A 624 -14.01 -31.90 39.45
CA GLU A 624 -12.83 -32.58 38.85
C GLU A 624 -12.95 -32.69 37.32
N PRO A 625 -11.84 -32.56 36.56
CA PRO A 625 -11.88 -32.68 35.12
C PRO A 625 -12.23 -34.11 34.68
N MET A 626 -13.36 -34.30 33.99
CA MET A 626 -13.74 -35.59 33.43
C MET A 626 -13.12 -35.77 32.04
N LEU A 627 -12.17 -36.71 31.91
CA LEU A 627 -11.73 -37.22 30.64
C LEU A 627 -12.83 -38.10 30.03
N ARG A 628 -13.38 -37.73 28.89
CA ARG A 628 -14.30 -38.60 28.14
C ARG A 628 -13.49 -39.72 27.46
N SER A 629 -13.68 -40.95 27.89
CA SER A 629 -13.09 -42.11 27.21
C SER A 629 -13.70 -42.26 25.80
N THR A 630 -12.86 -42.41 24.79
CA THR A 630 -13.22 -42.60 23.39
C THR A 630 -13.86 -43.98 23.08
N ASN A 631 -14.24 -44.78 24.09
CA ASN A 631 -14.88 -46.09 23.93
C ASN A 631 -16.38 -46.01 24.21
N GLY A 632 -17.18 -45.69 23.20
CA GLY A 632 -18.64 -45.77 23.38
C GLY A 632 -19.46 -45.27 22.18
N MET A 633 -19.13 -45.66 20.95
CA MET A 633 -20.10 -45.60 19.85
C MET A 633 -19.80 -46.69 18.79
N MET A 634 -19.85 -47.95 19.26
CA MET A 634 -20.16 -49.08 18.40
C MET A 634 -21.24 -49.88 19.15
N ALA A 635 -22.49 -49.55 18.91
CA ALA A 635 -23.70 -50.39 19.01
C ALA A 635 -24.92 -49.49 19.21
N ALA A 636 -25.59 -49.14 18.15
CA ALA A 636 -27.05 -49.24 17.90
C ALA A 636 -27.37 -48.49 16.59
#